data_52ec53fa77a17cb2e31744bb09c01ee9
#
_entry.id   52ec53fa77a17cb2e31744bb09c01ee9
#
_cell.length_a   1.000
_cell.length_b   1.000
_cell.length_c   1.000
_cell.angle_alpha   90.00
_cell.angle_beta   90.00
_cell.angle_gamma   90.00
#
_symmetry.space_group_name_H-M   'P 1'
#
loop_
_entity.id
_entity.type
_entity.pdbx_description
1 polymer ?
#
loop_
_entity_poly.entity_id
_entity_poly.type
_entity_poly.pdbx_seq_one_letter_code
_entity_poly.pdbx_strand_id
1 'polypeptide(L)'
;MKKAIGMLVLSSLLAACGGGGGTDKIGEASTVFNMLGKNDRIEIHAFDDPQIKGVTCYISYAKKGGLKETVNLEEDASDASVSCVQTAPQITFNETEVAKPQKIFKKGSSFIFKTLQVMRYYDPARKVFSYMVYSDKVIQGSPKNSMDAFSCYTGAPLDAAKVSVQPNQQIHGSCIVTLAQK
;
A
#
# COMPACT_ATOMS: atom_id res chain seq x y z
N MET A 1 50.42 25.60 30.79
CA MET A 1 49.06 25.22 31.08
C MET A 1 48.17 25.53 29.86
N LYS A 2 47.94 24.56 28.98
CA LYS A 2 47.09 24.69 27.80
C LYS A 2 45.96 23.66 27.94
N LYS A 3 44.73 24.12 28.17
CA LYS A 3 43.55 23.28 28.25
C LYS A 3 43.00 23.02 26.84
N ALA A 4 43.03 21.78 26.39
CA ALA A 4 42.35 21.36 25.17
C ALA A 4 40.91 21.04 25.49
N ILE A 5 39.99 21.75 24.86
CA ILE A 5 38.54 21.51 24.93
C ILE A 5 38.22 20.54 23.79
N GLY A 6 37.93 19.29 24.15
CA GLY A 6 37.44 18.28 23.22
C GLY A 6 35.96 18.52 22.87
N MET A 7 35.71 18.81 21.60
CA MET A 7 34.38 18.97 21.03
C MET A 7 33.79 17.58 20.70
N LEU A 8 32.84 17.13 21.51
CA LEU A 8 32.14 15.88 21.31
C LEU A 8 31.08 16.10 20.20
N VAL A 9 31.34 15.58 19.00
CA VAL A 9 30.38 15.56 17.91
C VAL A 9 29.41 14.38 18.17
N LEU A 10 28.22 14.74 18.61
CA LEU A 10 27.13 13.79 18.82
C LEU A 10 26.48 13.50 17.46
N SER A 11 26.92 12.42 16.80
CA SER A 11 26.33 11.91 15.56
C SER A 11 24.96 11.29 15.89
N SER A 12 23.89 12.00 15.63
CA SER A 12 22.53 11.46 15.68
C SER A 12 22.33 10.49 14.51
N LEU A 13 22.44 9.19 14.78
CA LEU A 13 21.96 8.14 13.90
C LEU A 13 20.43 8.21 13.85
N LEU A 14 19.88 8.78 12.78
CA LEU A 14 18.49 8.57 12.42
C LEU A 14 18.35 7.11 11.98
N ALA A 15 17.97 6.25 12.91
CA ALA A 15 17.47 4.94 12.59
C ALA A 15 16.11 5.10 11.90
N ALA A 16 16.09 4.96 10.57
CA ALA A 16 14.87 4.76 9.83
C ALA A 16 14.32 3.38 10.22
N CYS A 17 13.38 3.35 11.17
CA CYS A 17 12.54 2.18 11.43
C CYS A 17 11.58 2.00 10.25
N GLY A 18 12.04 1.33 9.21
CA GLY A 18 11.17 0.72 8.20
C GLY A 18 10.75 -0.65 8.69
N GLY A 19 9.46 -0.85 8.89
CA GLY A 19 8.96 -2.19 9.12
C GLY A 19 7.71 -2.23 10.00
N GLY A 20 6.56 -2.31 9.37
CA GLY A 20 5.33 -2.67 10.04
C GLY A 20 4.13 -1.98 9.44
N GLY A 21 3.38 -2.63 8.58
CA GLY A 21 1.94 -2.51 8.25
C GLY A 21 1.19 -1.18 8.41
N GLY A 22 1.86 -0.06 8.54
CA GLY A 22 1.27 1.26 8.64
C GLY A 22 0.99 1.85 7.26
N THR A 23 0.03 2.77 7.20
CA THR A 23 -0.21 3.58 6.01
C THR A 23 0.25 5.00 6.28
N ASP A 24 0.88 5.61 5.29
CA ASP A 24 1.27 7.01 5.33
C ASP A 24 0.14 7.86 4.77
N LYS A 25 -0.38 8.79 5.57
CA LYS A 25 -1.35 9.75 5.07
C LYS A 25 -0.66 10.73 4.15
N ILE A 26 -1.06 10.74 2.88
CA ILE A 26 -0.51 11.62 1.83
C ILE A 26 -1.25 12.95 1.82
N GLY A 27 -2.57 12.94 2.03
CA GLY A 27 -3.37 14.15 1.99
C GLY A 27 -4.84 13.91 2.30
N GLU A 28 -5.60 15.01 2.28
CA GLU A 28 -7.05 14.98 2.44
C GLU A 28 -7.72 16.13 1.68
N ALA A 29 -8.99 15.92 1.32
CA ALA A 29 -9.87 16.93 0.78
C ALA A 29 -11.15 17.01 1.62
N SER A 30 -11.45 18.19 2.19
CA SER A 30 -12.71 18.43 2.90
C SER A 30 -13.88 18.41 1.95
N THR A 31 -14.99 17.79 2.36
CA THR A 31 -16.19 17.65 1.52
C THR A 31 -17.41 18.33 2.12
N VAL A 32 -17.74 18.07 3.37
CA VAL A 32 -18.91 18.64 4.06
C VAL A 32 -18.46 19.38 5.31
N PHE A 33 -18.94 20.61 5.47
CA PHE A 33 -18.70 21.42 6.66
C PHE A 33 -19.48 20.88 7.85
N ASN A 34 -18.80 20.71 8.99
CA ASN A 34 -19.41 20.41 10.28
C ASN A 34 -19.19 21.57 11.26
N MET A 35 -20.25 22.03 11.93
CA MET A 35 -20.14 23.09 12.93
C MET A 35 -19.28 22.69 14.15
N LEU A 36 -19.24 21.40 14.48
CA LEU A 36 -18.48 20.85 15.61
C LEU A 36 -17.59 19.72 15.12
N GLY A 37 -16.29 19.81 15.45
CA GLY A 37 -15.29 18.81 15.03
C GLY A 37 -14.74 19.05 13.63
N LYS A 38 -14.08 18.02 13.09
CA LYS A 38 -13.53 18.08 11.73
C LYS A 38 -14.61 17.92 10.67
N ASN A 39 -14.37 18.48 9.50
CA ASN A 39 -15.23 18.29 8.32
C ASN A 39 -15.21 16.82 7.85
N ASP A 40 -16.28 16.42 7.17
CA ASP A 40 -16.24 15.21 6.35
C ASP A 40 -15.18 15.40 5.27
N ARG A 41 -14.46 14.34 4.92
CA ARG A 41 -13.32 14.43 4.04
C ARG A 41 -13.03 13.12 3.31
N ILE A 42 -12.29 13.23 2.22
CA ILE A 42 -11.65 12.09 1.57
C ILE A 42 -10.18 12.12 2.00
N GLU A 43 -9.69 11.01 2.56
CA GLU A 43 -8.29 10.83 2.90
C GLU A 43 -7.60 9.95 1.85
N ILE A 44 -6.32 10.28 1.55
CA ILE A 44 -5.46 9.49 0.68
C ILE A 44 -4.31 8.95 1.53
N HIS A 45 -4.11 7.65 1.47
CA HIS A 45 -3.03 6.95 2.18
C HIS A 45 -2.22 6.11 1.19
N ALA A 46 -0.91 6.02 1.45
CA ALA A 46 0.00 5.12 0.74
C ALA A 46 0.39 3.94 1.63
N PHE A 47 0.61 2.79 1.03
CA PHE A 47 1.19 1.61 1.65
C PHE A 47 1.92 0.77 0.62
N ASP A 48 3.01 0.11 1.02
CA ASP A 48 3.75 -0.78 0.13
C ASP A 48 3.14 -2.18 0.12
N ASP A 49 3.23 -2.86 -1.03
CA ASP A 49 2.88 -4.28 -1.08
C ASP A 49 3.94 -5.08 -0.30
N PRO A 50 3.55 -5.88 0.71
CA PRO A 50 4.49 -6.56 1.60
C PRO A 50 5.33 -7.65 0.92
N GLN A 51 4.90 -8.14 -0.25
CA GLN A 51 5.59 -9.23 -0.97
C GLN A 51 6.12 -8.81 -2.34
N ILE A 52 5.82 -7.58 -2.78
CA ILE A 52 6.26 -7.06 -4.07
C ILE A 52 7.06 -5.79 -3.82
N LYS A 53 8.37 -5.89 -3.87
CA LYS A 53 9.25 -4.74 -3.70
C LYS A 53 9.18 -3.82 -4.92
N GLY A 54 9.15 -2.52 -4.67
CA GLY A 54 9.09 -1.51 -5.71
C GLY A 54 7.69 -1.19 -6.21
N VAL A 55 6.66 -1.59 -5.44
CA VAL A 55 5.26 -1.25 -5.69
C VAL A 55 4.65 -0.61 -4.46
N THR A 56 4.05 0.56 -4.65
CA THR A 56 3.28 1.28 -3.64
C THR A 56 1.85 1.43 -4.10
N CYS A 57 0.92 1.16 -3.20
CA CYS A 57 -0.50 1.34 -3.42
C CYS A 57 -0.99 2.61 -2.73
N TYR A 58 -1.82 3.36 -3.43
CA TYR A 58 -2.53 4.53 -2.92
C TYR A 58 -4.00 4.16 -2.79
N ILE A 59 -4.56 4.41 -1.60
CA ILE A 59 -5.97 4.17 -1.32
C ILE A 59 -6.63 5.49 -0.91
N SER A 60 -7.78 5.79 -1.51
CA SER A 60 -8.62 6.90 -1.07
C SER A 60 -9.94 6.37 -0.53
N TYR A 61 -10.43 6.97 0.54
CA TYR A 61 -11.70 6.63 1.15
C TYR A 61 -12.32 7.83 1.86
N ALA A 62 -13.66 7.84 1.92
CA ALA A 62 -14.41 8.86 2.64
C ALA A 62 -14.35 8.62 4.15
N LYS A 63 -14.19 9.72 4.90
CA LYS A 63 -14.19 9.74 6.36
C LYS A 63 -15.18 10.77 6.87
N LYS A 64 -16.10 10.33 7.72
CA LYS A 64 -17.04 11.21 8.41
C LYS A 64 -16.30 11.98 9.51
N GLY A 65 -16.63 13.25 9.63
CA GLY A 65 -16.15 14.14 10.66
C GLY A 65 -17.17 14.38 11.78
N GLY A 66 -17.06 15.55 12.42
CA GLY A 66 -17.94 15.96 13.50
C GLY A 66 -17.76 15.16 14.78
N LEU A 67 -18.78 15.14 15.62
CA LEU A 67 -18.77 14.38 16.89
C LEU A 67 -18.69 12.87 16.70
N LYS A 68 -19.02 12.34 15.52
CA LYS A 68 -18.94 10.91 15.20
C LYS A 68 -17.51 10.41 15.15
N GLU A 69 -16.55 11.26 14.74
CA GLU A 69 -15.13 10.92 14.73
C GLU A 69 -14.58 10.69 16.15
N THR A 70 -15.04 11.50 17.14
CA THR A 70 -14.55 11.42 18.54
C THR A 70 -14.98 10.14 19.24
N VAL A 71 -16.08 9.52 18.82
CA VAL A 71 -16.60 8.28 19.39
C VAL A 71 -16.29 7.03 18.52
N ASN A 72 -15.40 7.16 17.55
CA ASN A 72 -15.04 6.09 16.59
C ASN A 72 -16.25 5.47 15.84
N LEU A 73 -17.32 6.22 15.72
CA LEU A 73 -18.50 5.88 14.93
C LEU A 73 -18.25 6.30 13.47
N GLU A 74 -17.11 5.93 12.91
CA GLU A 74 -16.76 6.18 11.51
C GLU A 74 -17.68 5.33 10.63
N GLU A 75 -18.74 5.95 10.11
CA GLU A 75 -19.57 5.37 9.07
C GLU A 75 -18.93 5.60 7.70
N ASP A 76 -18.98 4.54 6.90
CA ASP A 76 -18.84 4.50 5.45
C ASP A 76 -17.46 4.74 4.83
N ALA A 77 -16.54 3.81 5.09
CA ALA A 77 -15.48 3.49 4.11
C ALA A 77 -16.02 2.70 2.89
N SER A 78 -17.31 2.88 2.54
CA SER A 78 -17.93 2.11 1.45
C SER A 78 -17.51 2.57 0.06
N ASP A 79 -17.07 3.84 -0.07
CA ASP A 79 -16.59 4.40 -1.32
C ASP A 79 -15.08 4.58 -1.20
N ALA A 80 -14.35 3.60 -1.68
CA ALA A 80 -12.91 3.62 -1.72
C ALA A 80 -12.41 3.27 -3.12
N SER A 81 -11.27 3.84 -3.48
CA SER A 81 -10.54 3.47 -4.68
C SER A 81 -9.10 3.10 -4.33
N VAL A 82 -8.50 2.24 -5.13
CA VAL A 82 -7.09 1.85 -5.01
C VAL A 82 -6.39 2.07 -6.35
N SER A 83 -5.13 2.50 -6.30
CA SER A 83 -4.23 2.54 -7.44
C SER A 83 -2.85 2.11 -6.97
N CYS A 84 -2.23 1.15 -7.66
CA CYS A 84 -0.92 0.61 -7.31
C CYS A 84 0.05 0.85 -8.46
N VAL A 85 1.19 1.43 -8.16
CA VAL A 85 2.17 1.85 -9.16
C VAL A 85 3.57 1.38 -8.81
N GLN A 86 4.40 1.26 -9.84
CA GLN A 86 5.83 1.05 -9.67
C GLN A 86 6.48 2.33 -9.09
N THR A 87 7.16 2.19 -7.96
CA THR A 87 7.84 3.30 -7.24
C THR A 87 9.36 3.11 -7.15
N ALA A 88 9.89 2.03 -7.74
CA ALA A 88 11.32 1.77 -7.82
C ALA A 88 11.73 1.44 -9.27
N PRO A 89 13.02 1.54 -9.63
CA PRO A 89 13.50 1.21 -10.98
C PRO A 89 13.18 -0.21 -11.42
N GLN A 90 13.02 -1.12 -10.47
CA GLN A 90 12.67 -2.52 -10.71
C GLN A 90 11.65 -3.02 -9.69
N ILE A 91 10.80 -3.95 -10.11
CA ILE A 91 9.87 -4.69 -9.26
C ILE A 91 10.49 -6.06 -8.98
N THR A 92 10.49 -6.51 -7.73
CA THR A 92 10.97 -7.85 -7.38
C THR A 92 9.97 -8.60 -6.53
N PHE A 93 9.71 -9.85 -6.88
CA PHE A 93 8.81 -10.72 -6.12
C PHE A 93 9.15 -12.20 -6.31
N ASN A 94 8.64 -13.02 -5.39
CA ASN A 94 8.68 -14.47 -5.48
C ASN A 94 7.34 -14.98 -6.02
N GLU A 95 7.35 -15.68 -7.15
CA GLU A 95 6.14 -16.14 -7.83
C GLU A 95 5.29 -17.08 -6.96
N THR A 96 5.93 -17.91 -6.12
CA THR A 96 5.21 -18.81 -5.22
C THR A 96 4.49 -18.09 -4.08
N GLU A 97 5.07 -16.99 -3.59
CA GLU A 97 4.46 -16.20 -2.51
C GLU A 97 3.25 -15.41 -2.99
N VAL A 98 3.28 -14.95 -4.25
CA VAL A 98 2.18 -14.14 -4.82
C VAL A 98 1.13 -14.96 -5.55
N ALA A 99 1.34 -16.27 -5.73
CA ALA A 99 0.45 -17.16 -6.51
C ALA A 99 -0.98 -17.23 -5.96
N LYS A 100 -1.16 -17.06 -4.65
CA LYS A 100 -2.48 -17.07 -4.01
C LYS A 100 -2.99 -15.65 -3.77
N PRO A 101 -4.30 -15.42 -3.90
CA PRO A 101 -4.91 -14.15 -3.49
C PRO A 101 -4.56 -13.82 -2.03
N GLN A 102 -4.16 -12.59 -1.78
CA GLN A 102 -3.77 -12.16 -0.45
C GLN A 102 -4.36 -10.82 -0.08
N LYS A 103 -4.82 -10.73 1.17
CA LYS A 103 -5.19 -9.46 1.78
C LYS A 103 -3.92 -8.73 2.19
N ILE A 104 -3.63 -7.63 1.50
CA ILE A 104 -2.44 -6.83 1.72
C ILE A 104 -2.70 -5.58 2.56
N PHE A 105 -3.97 -5.23 2.75
CA PHE A 105 -4.39 -4.08 3.55
C PHE A 105 -5.74 -4.36 4.21
N LYS A 106 -5.86 -3.90 5.46
CA LYS A 106 -7.11 -3.93 6.23
C LYS A 106 -7.18 -2.71 7.13
N LYS A 107 -8.27 -1.94 7.02
CA LYS A 107 -8.57 -0.86 7.95
C LYS A 107 -9.97 -1.04 8.52
N GLY A 108 -10.07 -0.99 9.83
CA GLY A 108 -11.31 -1.09 10.58
C GLY A 108 -11.02 -1.37 12.05
N SER A 109 -11.69 -0.67 12.94
CA SER A 109 -11.41 -0.69 14.39
C SER A 109 -12.49 -1.35 15.23
N SER A 110 -13.60 -1.82 14.65
CA SER A 110 -14.73 -2.31 15.42
C SER A 110 -15.45 -3.48 14.75
N PHE A 111 -15.94 -4.41 15.57
CA PHE A 111 -16.75 -5.58 15.14
C PHE A 111 -18.09 -5.20 14.47
N ILE A 112 -18.53 -3.95 14.62
CA ILE A 112 -19.85 -3.49 14.19
C ILE A 112 -19.77 -2.71 12.87
N PHE A 113 -18.59 -2.25 12.46
CA PHE A 113 -18.40 -1.35 11.33
C PHE A 113 -17.74 -2.03 10.13
N LYS A 114 -18.03 -1.48 8.95
CA LYS A 114 -17.45 -1.92 7.67
C LYS A 114 -15.93 -1.89 7.72
N THR A 115 -15.31 -2.98 7.32
CA THR A 115 -13.86 -3.09 7.19
C THR A 115 -13.47 -2.88 5.74
N LEU A 116 -12.63 -1.88 5.50
CA LEU A 116 -12.02 -1.66 4.20
C LEU A 116 -10.85 -2.62 4.01
N GLN A 117 -10.82 -3.33 2.89
CA GLN A 117 -9.78 -4.32 2.59
C GLN A 117 -9.27 -4.15 1.16
N VAL A 118 -7.98 -4.44 0.96
CA VAL A 118 -7.39 -4.57 -0.37
C VAL A 118 -6.87 -6.00 -0.55
N MET A 119 -7.35 -6.65 -1.60
CA MET A 119 -6.92 -7.97 -2.04
C MET A 119 -6.02 -7.82 -3.25
N ARG A 120 -4.88 -8.49 -3.24
CA ARG A 120 -4.02 -8.67 -4.40
C ARG A 120 -4.29 -10.02 -5.06
N TYR A 121 -4.28 -10.02 -6.39
CA TYR A 121 -4.34 -11.20 -7.26
C TYR A 121 -3.17 -11.13 -8.25
N TYR A 122 -2.64 -12.27 -8.63
CA TYR A 122 -1.58 -12.38 -9.64
C TYR A 122 -2.03 -13.28 -10.79
N ASP A 123 -1.88 -12.78 -12.01
CA ASP A 123 -2.05 -13.56 -13.26
C ASP A 123 -0.66 -13.94 -13.79
N PRO A 124 -0.19 -15.18 -13.57
CA PRO A 124 1.15 -15.61 -13.99
C PRO A 124 1.30 -15.68 -15.49
N ALA A 125 0.20 -15.91 -16.24
CA ALA A 125 0.26 -16.00 -17.71
C ALA A 125 0.54 -14.64 -18.36
N ARG A 126 0.00 -13.55 -17.77
CA ARG A 126 0.14 -12.19 -18.29
C ARG A 126 1.15 -11.35 -17.53
N LYS A 127 1.69 -11.87 -16.40
CA LYS A 127 2.56 -11.14 -15.46
C LYS A 127 1.89 -9.83 -15.00
N VAL A 128 0.61 -9.94 -14.60
CA VAL A 128 -0.25 -8.83 -14.18
C VAL A 128 -0.64 -9.02 -12.72
N PHE A 129 -0.57 -7.93 -11.96
CA PHE A 129 -1.13 -7.81 -10.63
C PHE A 129 -2.43 -7.02 -10.68
N SER A 130 -3.46 -7.52 -10.00
CA SER A 130 -4.73 -6.82 -9.82
C SER A 130 -4.98 -6.59 -8.34
N TYR A 131 -5.38 -5.37 -7.99
CA TYR A 131 -5.66 -4.94 -6.62
C TYR A 131 -7.11 -4.52 -6.54
N MET A 132 -7.88 -5.19 -5.71
CA MET A 132 -9.29 -4.90 -5.51
C MET A 132 -9.51 -4.37 -4.09
N VAL A 133 -10.02 -3.15 -3.99
CA VAL A 133 -10.51 -2.60 -2.73
C VAL A 133 -12.00 -2.84 -2.60
N TYR A 134 -12.44 -3.29 -1.45
CA TYR A 134 -13.86 -3.46 -1.11
C TYR A 134 -14.08 -3.31 0.40
N SER A 135 -15.32 -3.07 0.79
CA SER A 135 -15.71 -3.05 2.20
C SER A 135 -16.51 -4.29 2.54
N ASP A 136 -16.15 -4.97 3.65
CA ASP A 136 -17.00 -6.00 4.23
C ASP A 136 -18.27 -5.34 4.78
N LYS A 137 -19.42 -5.83 4.36
CA LYS A 137 -20.71 -5.35 4.82
C LYS A 137 -21.40 -6.46 5.64
N VAL A 138 -21.75 -6.13 6.86
CA VAL A 138 -22.52 -7.03 7.73
C VAL A 138 -24.00 -7.05 7.35
N ILE A 139 -24.47 -6.12 6.49
CA ILE A 139 -25.86 -5.94 6.09
C ILE A 139 -26.06 -6.33 4.62
N GLN A 140 -27.23 -6.85 4.25
CA GLN A 140 -27.57 -7.26 2.88
C GLN A 140 -27.31 -6.18 1.84
N GLY A 141 -26.77 -6.59 0.70
CA GLY A 141 -26.47 -5.74 -0.48
C GLY A 141 -25.09 -6.04 -1.06
N SER A 142 -24.87 -5.62 -2.30
CA SER A 142 -23.57 -5.78 -2.98
C SER A 142 -22.52 -4.84 -2.37
N PRO A 143 -21.35 -5.34 -1.99
CA PRO A 143 -20.26 -4.47 -1.55
C PRO A 143 -19.79 -3.60 -2.70
N LYS A 144 -19.57 -2.30 -2.44
CA LYS A 144 -18.90 -1.43 -3.37
C LYS A 144 -17.44 -1.86 -3.47
N ASN A 145 -16.93 -1.84 -4.68
CA ASN A 145 -15.54 -2.20 -4.95
C ASN A 145 -14.95 -1.32 -6.05
N SER A 146 -13.64 -1.24 -6.07
CA SER A 146 -12.84 -0.65 -7.14
C SER A 146 -11.63 -1.53 -7.37
N MET A 147 -11.13 -1.58 -8.59
CA MET A 147 -10.00 -2.40 -8.98
C MET A 147 -9.01 -1.59 -9.80
N ASP A 148 -7.73 -1.85 -9.56
CA ASP A 148 -6.61 -1.41 -10.37
C ASP A 148 -5.76 -2.61 -10.80
N ALA A 149 -5.04 -2.47 -11.91
CA ALA A 149 -4.14 -3.52 -12.39
C ALA A 149 -2.92 -2.92 -13.07
N PHE A 150 -1.76 -3.52 -12.84
CA PHE A 150 -0.55 -3.20 -13.58
C PHE A 150 0.19 -4.48 -14.02
N SER A 151 0.96 -4.35 -15.09
CA SER A 151 1.77 -5.43 -15.66
C SER A 151 3.24 -5.16 -15.43
N CYS A 152 4.04 -6.22 -15.35
CA CYS A 152 5.50 -6.13 -15.43
C CYS A 152 6.00 -5.41 -16.71
N TYR A 153 5.15 -5.29 -17.72
CA TYR A 153 5.46 -4.65 -19.00
C TYR A 153 4.99 -3.19 -19.10
N THR A 154 4.39 -2.65 -18.05
CA THR A 154 3.91 -1.23 -18.03
C THR A 154 5.07 -0.26 -17.88
N GLY A 155 6.07 -0.60 -17.08
CA GLY A 155 7.27 0.22 -16.87
C GLY A 155 8.32 0.04 -17.98
N ALA A 156 9.38 0.85 -17.91
CA ALA A 156 10.53 0.68 -18.78
C ALA A 156 11.16 -0.71 -18.55
N PRO A 157 11.45 -1.48 -19.61
CA PRO A 157 12.06 -2.80 -19.47
C PRO A 157 13.47 -2.70 -18.87
N LEU A 158 13.81 -3.66 -18.03
CA LEU A 158 15.16 -3.77 -17.49
C LEU A 158 16.16 -4.19 -18.57
N ASP A 159 17.31 -3.56 -18.58
CA ASP A 159 18.43 -3.97 -19.42
C ASP A 159 19.14 -5.18 -18.78
N ALA A 160 18.90 -6.36 -19.33
CA ALA A 160 19.46 -7.62 -18.84
C ALA A 160 21.01 -7.61 -18.76
N ALA A 161 21.68 -6.76 -19.54
CA ALA A 161 23.14 -6.63 -19.50
C ALA A 161 23.62 -5.82 -18.25
N LYS A 162 22.73 -5.04 -17.66
CA LYS A 162 23.03 -4.17 -16.50
C LYS A 162 22.49 -4.68 -15.18
N VAL A 163 21.61 -5.69 -15.23
CA VAL A 163 20.96 -6.24 -14.03
C VAL A 163 21.48 -7.64 -13.75
N SER A 164 22.09 -7.82 -12.59
CA SER A 164 22.51 -9.15 -12.14
C SER A 164 21.31 -9.89 -11.55
N VAL A 165 21.01 -11.08 -12.08
CA VAL A 165 19.96 -11.96 -11.59
C VAL A 165 20.54 -13.29 -11.12
N GLN A 166 19.90 -13.91 -10.15
CA GLN A 166 20.27 -15.24 -9.64
C GLN A 166 19.78 -16.34 -10.61
N PRO A 167 20.35 -17.58 -10.54
CA PRO A 167 19.97 -18.66 -11.46
C PRO A 167 18.48 -19.03 -11.45
N ASN A 168 17.78 -18.78 -10.34
CA ASN A 168 16.35 -19.03 -10.19
C ASN A 168 15.49 -17.77 -10.44
N GLN A 169 16.06 -16.73 -11.03
CA GLN A 169 15.36 -15.48 -11.34
C GLN A 169 15.25 -15.27 -12.84
N GLN A 170 14.15 -14.65 -13.26
CA GLN A 170 13.88 -14.25 -14.63
C GLN A 170 13.46 -12.79 -14.71
N ILE A 171 13.84 -12.11 -15.79
CA ILE A 171 13.42 -10.74 -16.09
C ILE A 171 12.19 -10.78 -17.00
N HIS A 172 11.14 -10.09 -16.60
CA HIS A 172 9.93 -9.84 -17.39
C HIS A 172 9.63 -8.33 -17.36
N GLY A 173 9.98 -7.61 -18.43
CA GLY A 173 9.82 -6.16 -18.50
C GLY A 173 10.57 -5.44 -17.37
N SER A 174 9.86 -4.79 -16.47
CA SER A 174 10.43 -4.12 -15.27
C SER A 174 10.54 -5.01 -14.03
N CYS A 175 10.15 -6.31 -14.14
CA CYS A 175 10.12 -7.24 -13.03
C CYS A 175 11.28 -8.22 -13.02
N ILE A 176 11.83 -8.50 -11.83
CA ILE A 176 12.67 -9.65 -11.54
C ILE A 176 11.84 -10.65 -10.74
N VAL A 177 11.57 -11.78 -11.32
CA VAL A 177 10.70 -12.83 -10.76
C VAL A 177 11.56 -13.98 -10.25
N THR A 178 11.45 -14.28 -8.96
CA THR A 178 12.05 -15.49 -8.38
C THR A 178 11.10 -16.66 -8.57
N LEU A 179 11.55 -17.68 -9.27
CA LEU A 179 10.78 -18.89 -9.58
C LEU A 179 10.83 -19.91 -8.43
N ALA A 180 9.82 -20.79 -8.38
CA ALA A 180 9.84 -21.94 -7.49
C ALA A 180 11.10 -22.80 -7.77
N GLN A 181 11.79 -23.22 -6.73
CA GLN A 181 12.77 -24.28 -6.85
C GLN A 181 12.03 -25.59 -7.16
N LYS A 182 12.41 -26.22 -8.29
CA LYS A 182 11.91 -27.56 -8.65
C LYS A 182 12.53 -28.63 -7.76
#